data_0ecc5ecc627cf560b434f3f10ffc16f5
#
_entry.id   0ecc5ecc627cf560b434f3f10ffc16f5
#
_cell.length_a   1.000
_cell.length_b   1.000
_cell.length_c   1.000
_cell.angle_alpha   90.00
_cell.angle_beta   90.00
_cell.angle_gamma   90.00
#
_symmetry.space_group_name_H-M   'P 1'
#
loop_
_entity.id
_entity.type
_entity.pdbx_description
1 polymer ?
#
loop_
_entity_poly.entity_id
_entity_poly.type
_entity_poly.pdbx_seq_one_letter_code
_entity_poly.pdbx_strand_id
1 'polypeptide(L)'
;MVTEKLFLHVLIILVPTLLHGIFKEYNRYGSSPYAIGLFQGGATFCCLMFSFSSHDLFWDLRYVPLILAFVYGGRKSGFIVLGFILCGRTMLGGNALIVGYISVLISALFPFLLAKMAWGFSARKRIIFTIVLGLGPSLVQLSILLISTALSPNVSIEASLIENVISFGTIQLIGICMASLIYEWMIERKIMKEKIQHAEKLNTLGELAASIAHEVRNPLTVVKGFLQLMNHDQKKERGEYDQYISLVLSELNRAESIISDYLTFAKPQFPKIEVFSLSDMLYDVLALLNPLAVKQGVNLHINVQIPLHLETDQNQLKQVFINLIKNSIEATDNSGTVTIHAQKEDDYVCVQVIDDGKGMNKEQLARIGTLFYTTKDRGTGLGTMVSLRIIEAMDGKITYKSEEGKGTEVHLLLPLNLERIHSMSARA
;
A
#
# COMPACT_ATOMS: atom_id res chain seq x y z
N MET A 1 20.63 -27.21 -30.64
CA MET A 1 20.74 -27.71 -29.23
C MET A 1 21.17 -26.63 -28.24
N VAL A 2 22.26 -25.86 -28.50
CA VAL A 2 22.71 -24.73 -27.63
C VAL A 2 21.67 -23.61 -27.55
N THR A 3 21.22 -23.14 -28.70
CA THR A 3 20.20 -22.08 -28.83
C THR A 3 18.89 -22.41 -28.16
N GLU A 4 18.40 -23.66 -28.27
CA GLU A 4 17.16 -24.11 -27.63
C GLU A 4 17.26 -24.05 -26.10
N LYS A 5 18.39 -24.51 -25.52
CA LYS A 5 18.64 -24.43 -24.07
C LYS A 5 18.74 -22.98 -23.56
N LEU A 6 19.39 -22.10 -24.33
CA LEU A 6 19.47 -20.70 -23.97
C LEU A 6 18.10 -19.99 -24.05
N PHE A 7 17.22 -20.36 -24.99
CA PHE A 7 15.84 -19.86 -25.01
C PHE A 7 15.04 -20.35 -23.80
N LEU A 8 15.25 -21.60 -23.35
CA LEU A 8 14.66 -22.08 -22.09
C LEU A 8 15.08 -21.21 -20.91
N HIS A 9 16.36 -20.80 -20.85
CA HIS A 9 16.83 -19.90 -19.81
C HIS A 9 16.14 -18.53 -19.85
N VAL A 10 15.82 -17.99 -21.03
CA VAL A 10 15.02 -16.76 -21.14
C VAL A 10 13.66 -16.95 -20.47
N LEU A 11 12.97 -18.06 -20.70
CA LEU A 11 11.70 -18.37 -20.04
C LEU A 11 11.87 -18.51 -18.51
N ILE A 12 12.93 -19.20 -18.06
CA ILE A 12 13.26 -19.33 -16.63
C ILE A 12 13.44 -17.95 -15.97
N ILE A 13 13.97 -16.96 -16.67
CA ILE A 13 14.16 -15.59 -16.17
C ILE A 13 12.86 -14.79 -16.18
N LEU A 14 12.05 -14.92 -17.24
CA LEU A 14 10.82 -14.15 -17.39
C LEU A 14 9.72 -14.57 -16.41
N VAL A 15 9.57 -15.87 -16.14
CA VAL A 15 8.54 -16.38 -15.24
C VAL A 15 8.66 -15.81 -13.82
N PRO A 16 9.82 -15.87 -13.11
CA PRO A 16 9.96 -15.25 -11.79
C PRO A 16 9.82 -13.74 -11.82
N THR A 17 10.21 -13.07 -12.91
CA THR A 17 10.01 -11.62 -13.09
C THR A 17 8.53 -11.27 -13.10
N LEU A 18 7.71 -12.01 -13.85
CA LEU A 18 6.25 -11.85 -13.90
C LEU A 18 5.59 -12.22 -12.56
N LEU A 19 5.98 -13.36 -11.97
CA LEU A 19 5.47 -13.78 -10.66
C LEU A 19 5.76 -12.76 -9.57
N HIS A 20 6.97 -12.19 -9.54
CA HIS A 20 7.29 -11.09 -8.64
C HIS A 20 6.36 -9.89 -8.84
N GLY A 21 6.00 -9.56 -10.09
CA GLY A 21 5.06 -8.49 -10.41
C GLY A 21 3.67 -8.71 -9.82
N ILE A 22 3.15 -9.92 -10.00
CA ILE A 22 1.86 -10.34 -9.44
C ILE A 22 1.93 -10.32 -7.90
N PHE A 23 2.96 -10.91 -7.33
CA PHE A 23 3.15 -10.95 -5.87
C PHE A 23 3.25 -9.55 -5.26
N LYS A 24 3.90 -8.61 -5.95
CA LYS A 24 4.00 -7.20 -5.54
C LYS A 24 2.67 -6.46 -5.56
N GLU A 25 1.75 -6.84 -6.45
CA GLU A 25 0.40 -6.24 -6.53
C GLU A 25 -0.48 -6.71 -5.37
N TYR A 26 -0.36 -7.98 -4.97
CA TYR A 26 -1.20 -8.59 -3.92
C TYR A 26 -0.59 -8.50 -2.51
N ASN A 27 0.72 -8.32 -2.37
CA ASN A 27 1.36 -8.37 -1.07
C ASN A 27 2.26 -7.16 -0.83
N ARG A 28 2.10 -6.51 0.33
CA ARG A 28 2.90 -5.37 0.78
C ARG A 28 4.41 -5.68 0.82
N TYR A 29 4.78 -6.92 1.11
CA TYR A 29 6.17 -7.42 1.10
C TYR A 29 6.77 -7.58 -0.28
N GLY A 30 5.96 -7.64 -1.35
CA GLY A 30 6.42 -7.71 -2.74
C GLY A 30 7.26 -6.51 -3.19
N SER A 31 7.20 -5.40 -2.46
CA SER A 31 8.05 -4.22 -2.70
C SER A 31 9.43 -4.33 -2.04
N SER A 32 9.68 -5.38 -1.24
CA SER A 32 10.94 -5.57 -0.53
C SER A 32 12.08 -5.93 -1.48
N PRO A 33 13.30 -5.34 -1.32
CA PRO A 33 14.49 -5.77 -2.04
C PRO A 33 14.80 -7.25 -1.88
N TYR A 34 14.43 -7.85 -0.76
CA TYR A 34 14.63 -9.27 -0.48
C TYR A 34 13.76 -10.15 -1.37
N ALA A 35 12.51 -9.76 -1.65
CA ALA A 35 11.63 -10.50 -2.56
C ALA A 35 12.22 -10.55 -3.97
N ILE A 36 12.66 -9.40 -4.53
CA ILE A 36 13.32 -9.36 -5.83
C ILE A 36 14.55 -10.26 -5.83
N GLY A 37 15.38 -10.18 -4.78
CA GLY A 37 16.58 -11.01 -4.64
C GLY A 37 16.28 -12.50 -4.64
N LEU A 38 15.23 -12.94 -3.93
CA LEU A 38 14.82 -14.35 -3.88
C LEU A 38 14.28 -14.85 -5.21
N PHE A 39 13.37 -14.11 -5.87
CA PHE A 39 12.83 -14.50 -7.17
C PHE A 39 13.91 -14.58 -8.24
N GLN A 40 14.78 -13.57 -8.33
CA GLN A 40 15.88 -13.56 -9.29
C GLN A 40 16.99 -14.53 -8.92
N GLY A 41 17.22 -14.78 -7.62
CA GLY A 41 18.13 -15.82 -7.13
C GLY A 41 17.68 -17.22 -7.51
N GLY A 42 16.39 -17.50 -7.34
CA GLY A 42 15.78 -18.78 -7.79
C GLY A 42 15.91 -18.96 -9.30
N ALA A 43 15.62 -17.91 -10.10
CA ALA A 43 15.81 -17.94 -11.54
C ALA A 43 17.27 -18.25 -11.92
N THR A 44 18.22 -17.59 -11.27
CA THR A 44 19.66 -17.82 -11.46
C THR A 44 20.06 -19.26 -11.13
N PHE A 45 19.58 -19.78 -10.00
CA PHE A 45 19.86 -21.15 -9.59
C PHE A 45 19.31 -22.16 -10.59
N CYS A 46 18.10 -21.96 -11.09
CA CYS A 46 17.54 -22.77 -12.17
C CYS A 46 18.37 -22.68 -13.46
N CYS A 47 18.80 -21.48 -13.87
CA CYS A 47 19.68 -21.34 -15.04
C CYS A 47 20.98 -22.14 -14.88
N LEU A 48 21.57 -22.14 -13.67
CA LEU A 48 22.77 -22.94 -13.37
C LEU A 48 22.52 -24.45 -13.46
N MET A 49 21.41 -24.91 -12.89
CA MET A 49 21.07 -26.35 -12.93
C MET A 49 20.81 -26.88 -14.35
N PHE A 50 20.27 -26.02 -15.22
CA PHE A 50 20.04 -26.37 -16.64
C PHE A 50 21.17 -25.89 -17.56
N SER A 51 22.33 -25.47 -17.00
CA SER A 51 23.50 -25.12 -17.80
C SER A 51 23.97 -26.29 -18.68
N PHE A 52 24.59 -25.96 -19.79
CA PHE A 52 25.23 -26.98 -20.61
C PHE A 52 26.73 -26.70 -20.70
N SER A 53 27.52 -27.77 -20.78
CA SER A 53 28.96 -27.69 -20.92
C SER A 53 29.34 -27.88 -22.40
N SER A 54 30.19 -26.97 -22.90
CA SER A 54 30.81 -27.09 -24.21
C SER A 54 32.19 -26.44 -24.14
N HIS A 55 33.22 -27.15 -24.59
CA HIS A 55 34.62 -26.73 -24.54
C HIS A 55 35.09 -26.37 -23.11
N ASP A 56 34.75 -27.18 -22.13
CA ASP A 56 35.02 -26.97 -20.70
C ASP A 56 34.43 -25.70 -20.09
N LEU A 57 33.58 -25.00 -20.86
CA LEU A 57 32.85 -23.81 -20.39
C LEU A 57 31.39 -24.13 -20.13
N PHE A 58 30.84 -23.54 -19.07
CA PHE A 58 29.42 -23.61 -18.76
C PHE A 58 28.69 -22.41 -19.38
N TRP A 59 27.65 -22.70 -20.16
CA TRP A 59 26.82 -21.72 -20.86
C TRP A 59 25.44 -21.66 -20.22
N ASP A 60 25.10 -20.52 -19.63
CA ASP A 60 23.81 -20.21 -19.06
C ASP A 60 23.62 -18.70 -18.88
N LEU A 61 22.38 -18.25 -18.65
CA LEU A 61 22.04 -16.85 -18.57
C LEU A 61 21.99 -16.30 -17.10
N ARG A 62 22.79 -16.86 -16.19
CA ARG A 62 22.85 -16.46 -14.75
C ARG A 62 23.09 -14.98 -14.51
N TYR A 63 23.75 -14.30 -15.43
CA TYR A 63 24.08 -12.87 -15.31
C TYR A 63 22.90 -11.94 -15.56
N VAL A 64 21.87 -12.40 -16.29
CA VAL A 64 20.67 -11.61 -16.55
C VAL A 64 19.92 -11.30 -15.25
N PRO A 65 19.53 -12.30 -14.42
CA PRO A 65 18.91 -12.05 -13.13
C PRO A 65 19.79 -11.22 -12.18
N LEU A 66 21.12 -11.42 -12.22
CA LEU A 66 22.07 -10.66 -11.41
C LEU A 66 22.01 -9.15 -11.72
N ILE A 67 22.06 -8.80 -12.99
CA ILE A 67 22.01 -7.41 -13.45
C ILE A 67 20.66 -6.79 -13.11
N LEU A 68 19.55 -7.52 -13.38
CA LEU A 68 18.21 -7.07 -13.06
C LEU A 68 18.02 -6.85 -11.56
N ALA A 69 18.55 -7.73 -10.72
CA ALA A 69 18.48 -7.60 -9.27
C ALA A 69 19.22 -6.35 -8.76
N PHE A 70 20.40 -6.03 -9.31
CA PHE A 70 21.12 -4.81 -8.96
C PHE A 70 20.40 -3.57 -9.44
N VAL A 71 19.91 -3.53 -10.68
CA VAL A 71 19.32 -2.34 -11.29
C VAL A 71 17.92 -2.06 -10.71
N TYR A 72 17.05 -3.07 -10.61
CA TYR A 72 15.66 -2.91 -10.19
C TYR A 72 15.39 -3.20 -8.72
N GLY A 73 16.23 -4.02 -8.07
CA GLY A 73 16.10 -4.39 -6.67
C GLY A 73 17.14 -3.73 -5.74
N GLY A 74 18.17 -3.11 -6.33
CA GLY A 74 19.25 -2.45 -5.62
C GLY A 74 20.29 -3.42 -5.05
N ARG A 75 21.24 -2.88 -4.27
CA ARG A 75 22.42 -3.63 -3.80
C ARG A 75 22.07 -4.88 -2.99
N LYS A 76 21.07 -4.81 -2.11
CA LYS A 76 20.67 -5.95 -1.26
C LYS A 76 20.17 -7.13 -2.12
N SER A 77 19.32 -6.86 -3.11
CA SER A 77 18.85 -7.88 -4.05
C SER A 77 19.98 -8.50 -4.85
N GLY A 78 20.90 -7.67 -5.37
CA GLY A 78 22.05 -8.14 -6.14
C GLY A 78 22.97 -9.07 -5.34
N PHE A 79 23.21 -8.76 -4.06
CA PHE A 79 24.02 -9.65 -3.19
C PHE A 79 23.35 -10.98 -2.89
N ILE A 80 22.01 -11.01 -2.76
CA ILE A 80 21.27 -12.26 -2.59
C ILE A 80 21.46 -13.14 -3.85
N VAL A 81 21.28 -12.56 -5.05
CA VAL A 81 21.46 -13.30 -6.31
C VAL A 81 22.92 -13.76 -6.45
N LEU A 82 23.89 -12.93 -6.09
CA LEU A 82 25.30 -13.30 -6.08
C LEU A 82 25.54 -14.54 -5.19
N GLY A 83 24.93 -14.56 -3.99
CA GLY A 83 24.98 -15.74 -3.11
C GLY A 83 24.44 -17.01 -3.76
N PHE A 84 23.30 -16.92 -4.46
CA PHE A 84 22.73 -18.04 -5.23
C PHE A 84 23.65 -18.52 -6.34
N ILE A 85 24.34 -17.60 -7.06
CA ILE A 85 25.32 -17.94 -8.09
C ILE A 85 26.49 -18.70 -7.49
N LEU A 86 27.07 -18.18 -6.41
CA LEU A 86 28.22 -18.80 -5.76
C LEU A 86 27.88 -20.19 -5.21
N CYS A 87 26.73 -20.33 -4.57
CA CYS A 87 26.23 -21.60 -4.07
C CYS A 87 26.00 -22.62 -5.21
N GLY A 88 25.25 -22.22 -6.25
CA GLY A 88 24.99 -23.09 -7.40
C GLY A 88 26.27 -23.46 -8.15
N ARG A 89 27.25 -22.56 -8.22
CA ARG A 89 28.54 -22.85 -8.87
C ARG A 89 29.38 -23.84 -8.08
N THR A 90 29.37 -23.77 -6.73
CA THR A 90 30.02 -24.79 -5.88
C THR A 90 29.40 -26.18 -6.07
N MET A 91 28.07 -26.26 -6.20
CA MET A 91 27.38 -27.55 -6.40
C MET A 91 27.71 -28.15 -7.75
N LEU A 92 27.88 -27.38 -8.82
CA LEU A 92 28.27 -27.86 -10.14
C LEU A 92 29.71 -28.36 -10.20
N GLY A 93 30.63 -27.76 -9.39
CA GLY A 93 32.04 -28.16 -9.38
C GLY A 93 32.78 -27.92 -10.70
N GLY A 94 33.75 -28.79 -10.99
CA GLY A 94 34.51 -28.79 -12.24
C GLY A 94 35.85 -28.06 -12.15
N ASN A 95 36.76 -28.36 -13.12
CA ASN A 95 38.15 -27.86 -13.14
C ASN A 95 38.26 -26.30 -13.24
N ALA A 96 37.26 -25.63 -13.82
CA ALA A 96 37.20 -24.18 -13.99
C ALA A 96 36.47 -23.44 -12.86
N LEU A 97 36.35 -24.01 -11.64
CA LEU A 97 35.60 -23.43 -10.52
C LEU A 97 36.12 -22.05 -10.13
N ILE A 98 37.44 -21.91 -9.96
CA ILE A 98 38.08 -20.63 -9.56
C ILE A 98 37.88 -19.57 -10.64
N VAL A 99 38.06 -19.91 -11.90
CA VAL A 99 37.83 -19.00 -13.04
C VAL A 99 36.38 -18.56 -13.10
N GLY A 100 35.44 -19.47 -12.81
CA GLY A 100 34.02 -19.17 -12.71
C GLY A 100 33.70 -18.16 -11.61
N TYR A 101 34.28 -18.27 -10.43
CA TYR A 101 34.11 -17.31 -9.35
C TYR A 101 34.65 -15.92 -9.71
N ILE A 102 35.87 -15.86 -10.29
CA ILE A 102 36.49 -14.61 -10.75
C ILE A 102 35.60 -13.93 -11.79
N SER A 103 35.10 -14.70 -12.77
CA SER A 103 34.19 -14.20 -13.82
C SER A 103 32.90 -13.58 -13.21
N VAL A 104 32.29 -14.26 -12.24
CA VAL A 104 31.06 -13.78 -11.58
C VAL A 104 31.33 -12.51 -10.79
N LEU A 105 32.41 -12.43 -10.02
CA LEU A 105 32.75 -11.27 -9.22
C LEU A 105 33.06 -10.05 -10.10
N ILE A 106 33.81 -10.22 -11.19
CA ILE A 106 34.09 -9.15 -12.15
C ILE A 106 32.78 -8.67 -12.83
N SER A 107 31.94 -9.63 -13.26
CA SER A 107 30.66 -9.31 -13.88
C SER A 107 29.67 -8.62 -12.93
N ALA A 108 29.73 -8.88 -11.63
CA ALA A 108 28.91 -8.24 -10.62
C ALA A 108 29.38 -6.81 -10.27
N LEU A 109 30.67 -6.51 -10.47
CA LEU A 109 31.27 -5.26 -10.03
C LEU A 109 30.62 -4.03 -10.70
N PHE A 110 30.46 -4.05 -12.01
CA PHE A 110 29.87 -2.93 -12.75
C PHE A 110 28.41 -2.66 -12.37
N PRO A 111 27.50 -3.66 -12.36
CA PRO A 111 26.14 -3.46 -11.86
C PRO A 111 26.09 -2.98 -10.42
N PHE A 112 26.95 -3.47 -9.52
CA PHE A 112 27.04 -3.01 -8.14
C PHE A 112 27.41 -1.53 -8.03
N LEU A 113 28.41 -1.06 -8.76
CA LEU A 113 28.89 0.33 -8.71
C LEU A 113 27.86 1.29 -9.35
N LEU A 114 27.29 0.90 -10.48
CA LEU A 114 26.51 1.79 -11.35
C LEU A 114 25.00 1.71 -11.13
N ALA A 115 24.49 0.70 -10.43
CA ALA A 115 23.04 0.51 -10.23
C ALA A 115 22.34 1.74 -9.64
N LYS A 116 23.00 2.48 -8.73
CA LYS A 116 22.41 3.69 -8.13
C LYS A 116 22.09 4.78 -9.16
N MET A 117 22.86 4.86 -10.24
CA MET A 117 22.65 5.85 -11.31
C MET A 117 21.37 5.54 -12.12
N ALA A 118 20.99 4.28 -12.24
CA ALA A 118 19.84 3.84 -13.02
C ALA A 118 18.53 4.49 -12.59
N TRP A 119 18.35 4.76 -11.30
CA TRP A 119 17.13 5.37 -10.76
C TRP A 119 16.96 6.85 -11.12
N GLY A 120 18.02 7.54 -11.51
CA GLY A 120 17.95 8.89 -12.07
C GLY A 120 17.58 8.95 -13.55
N PHE A 121 17.47 7.80 -14.23
CA PHE A 121 17.20 7.74 -15.66
C PHE A 121 15.70 7.60 -15.95
N SER A 122 15.27 8.13 -17.11
CA SER A 122 13.95 7.79 -17.65
C SER A 122 13.88 6.31 -18.04
N ALA A 123 12.67 5.74 -18.14
CA ALA A 123 12.43 4.33 -18.47
C ALA A 123 13.27 3.86 -19.68
N ARG A 124 13.24 4.60 -20.81
CA ARG A 124 14.02 4.27 -21.99
C ARG A 124 15.53 4.26 -21.76
N LYS A 125 16.05 5.26 -21.04
CA LYS A 125 17.48 5.34 -20.72
C LYS A 125 17.90 4.22 -19.77
N ARG A 126 17.03 3.82 -18.83
CA ARG A 126 17.28 2.73 -17.90
C ARG A 126 17.31 1.38 -18.57
N ILE A 127 16.43 1.12 -19.56
CA ILE A 127 16.49 -0.09 -20.38
C ILE A 127 17.82 -0.15 -21.15
N ILE A 128 18.20 0.92 -21.87
CA ILE A 128 19.45 0.99 -22.62
C ILE A 128 20.64 0.76 -21.68
N PHE A 129 20.66 1.39 -20.54
CA PHE A 129 21.69 1.24 -19.52
C PHE A 129 21.80 -0.21 -19.03
N THR A 130 20.67 -0.88 -18.79
CA THR A 130 20.64 -2.29 -18.36
C THR A 130 21.17 -3.23 -19.45
N ILE A 131 20.84 -2.95 -20.72
CA ILE A 131 21.38 -3.68 -21.88
C ILE A 131 22.90 -3.49 -21.99
N VAL A 132 23.39 -2.27 -21.84
CA VAL A 132 24.83 -1.98 -21.86
C VAL A 132 25.56 -2.71 -20.73
N LEU A 133 25.01 -2.73 -19.52
CA LEU A 133 25.55 -3.54 -18.41
C LEU A 133 25.57 -5.03 -18.76
N GLY A 134 24.61 -5.50 -19.55
CA GLY A 134 24.52 -6.87 -20.01
C GLY A 134 25.66 -7.29 -20.96
N LEU A 135 26.31 -6.35 -21.62
CA LEU A 135 27.50 -6.66 -22.44
C LEU A 135 28.71 -7.05 -21.57
N GLY A 136 28.80 -6.56 -20.32
CA GLY A 136 29.91 -6.82 -19.41
C GLY A 136 30.26 -8.31 -19.25
N PRO A 137 29.31 -9.16 -18.81
CA PRO A 137 29.55 -10.60 -18.69
C PRO A 137 29.99 -11.27 -20.00
N SER A 138 29.40 -10.88 -21.12
CA SER A 138 29.80 -11.42 -22.44
C SER A 138 31.24 -11.06 -22.79
N LEU A 139 31.64 -9.81 -22.49
CA LEU A 139 33.04 -9.38 -22.69
C LEU A 139 34.02 -10.09 -21.75
N VAL A 140 33.63 -10.32 -20.49
CA VAL A 140 34.43 -11.08 -19.53
C VAL A 140 34.61 -12.52 -20.02
N GLN A 141 33.55 -13.16 -20.53
CA GLN A 141 33.60 -14.52 -21.02
C GLN A 141 34.45 -14.63 -22.31
N LEU A 142 34.34 -13.67 -23.20
CA LEU A 142 35.20 -13.59 -24.39
C LEU A 142 36.67 -13.40 -24.01
N SER A 143 36.97 -12.55 -23.03
CA SER A 143 38.35 -12.32 -22.53
C SER A 143 38.95 -13.59 -21.94
N ILE A 144 38.17 -14.34 -21.14
CA ILE A 144 38.61 -15.62 -20.58
C ILE A 144 38.93 -16.61 -21.68
N LEU A 145 38.10 -16.67 -22.72
CA LEU A 145 38.31 -17.54 -23.89
C LEU A 145 39.60 -17.19 -24.62
N LEU A 146 39.81 -15.92 -24.93
CA LEU A 146 41.04 -15.45 -25.62
C LEU A 146 42.29 -15.73 -24.80
N ILE A 147 42.26 -15.56 -23.48
CA ILE A 147 43.38 -15.88 -22.60
C ILE A 147 43.64 -17.38 -22.59
N SER A 148 42.60 -18.20 -22.50
CA SER A 148 42.75 -19.67 -22.48
C SER A 148 43.37 -20.21 -23.78
N THR A 149 42.97 -19.67 -24.94
CA THR A 149 43.55 -20.04 -26.22
C THR A 149 44.98 -19.57 -26.39
N ALA A 150 45.32 -18.38 -25.89
CA ALA A 150 46.70 -17.84 -25.90
C ALA A 150 47.66 -18.66 -25.04
N LEU A 151 47.19 -19.19 -23.93
CA LEU A 151 47.98 -20.01 -23.00
C LEU A 151 48.10 -21.49 -23.44
N SER A 152 47.24 -21.94 -24.33
CA SER A 152 47.22 -23.31 -24.85
C SER A 152 47.29 -23.34 -26.38
N PRO A 153 48.49 -23.17 -27.00
CA PRO A 153 48.66 -22.95 -28.41
C PRO A 153 48.17 -24.16 -29.27
N ASN A 154 47.92 -25.28 -28.70
CA ASN A 154 47.42 -26.48 -29.38
C ASN A 154 45.88 -26.52 -29.54
N VAL A 155 45.17 -25.56 -28.99
CA VAL A 155 43.72 -25.47 -29.10
C VAL A 155 43.36 -24.59 -30.28
N SER A 156 42.95 -25.20 -31.39
CA SER A 156 42.36 -24.49 -32.53
C SER A 156 40.99 -23.90 -32.13
N ILE A 157 40.75 -22.63 -32.47
CA ILE A 157 39.44 -22.01 -32.31
C ILE A 157 38.50 -22.68 -33.31
N GLU A 158 37.65 -23.56 -32.86
CA GLU A 158 36.64 -24.18 -33.74
C GLU A 158 35.53 -23.16 -34.09
N ALA A 159 35.00 -23.26 -35.30
CA ALA A 159 33.87 -22.45 -35.74
C ALA A 159 32.64 -22.58 -34.83
N SER A 160 32.43 -23.76 -34.25
CA SER A 160 31.40 -24.09 -33.27
C SER A 160 31.47 -23.22 -32.00
N LEU A 161 32.69 -22.88 -31.58
CA LEU A 161 32.89 -22.02 -30.39
C LEU A 161 32.51 -20.58 -30.65
N ILE A 162 32.86 -20.05 -31.84
CA ILE A 162 32.46 -18.69 -32.25
C ILE A 162 30.94 -18.58 -32.34
N GLU A 163 30.27 -19.58 -32.92
CA GLU A 163 28.81 -19.66 -32.99
C GLU A 163 28.17 -19.65 -31.60
N ASN A 164 28.74 -20.42 -30.65
CA ASN A 164 28.25 -20.45 -29.26
C ASN A 164 28.40 -19.08 -28.57
N VAL A 165 29.51 -18.38 -28.74
CA VAL A 165 29.74 -17.04 -28.17
C VAL A 165 28.74 -16.02 -28.73
N ILE A 166 28.52 -16.02 -30.04
CA ILE A 166 27.58 -15.12 -30.69
C ILE A 166 26.13 -15.41 -30.23
N SER A 167 25.75 -16.69 -30.23
CA SER A 167 24.42 -17.14 -29.79
C SER A 167 24.17 -16.79 -28.34
N PHE A 168 25.14 -17.02 -27.47
CA PHE A 168 25.06 -16.64 -26.04
C PHE A 168 24.87 -15.13 -25.87
N GLY A 169 25.73 -14.31 -26.48
CA GLY A 169 25.66 -12.85 -26.37
C GLY A 169 24.32 -12.29 -26.88
N THR A 170 23.87 -12.77 -28.06
CA THR A 170 22.60 -12.32 -28.64
C THR A 170 21.39 -12.69 -27.80
N ILE A 171 21.30 -13.94 -27.33
CA ILE A 171 20.17 -14.42 -26.52
C ILE A 171 20.20 -13.76 -25.13
N GLN A 172 21.38 -13.54 -24.55
CA GLN A 172 21.53 -12.77 -23.31
C GLN A 172 20.97 -11.35 -23.43
N LEU A 173 21.32 -10.63 -24.51
CA LEU A 173 20.80 -9.27 -24.75
C LEU A 173 19.30 -9.27 -24.97
N ILE A 174 18.75 -10.23 -25.69
CA ILE A 174 17.29 -10.42 -25.85
C ILE A 174 16.64 -10.64 -24.48
N GLY A 175 17.18 -11.53 -23.66
CA GLY A 175 16.66 -11.83 -22.32
C GLY A 175 16.66 -10.60 -21.40
N ILE A 176 17.75 -9.82 -21.39
CA ILE A 176 17.85 -8.57 -20.63
C ILE A 176 16.84 -7.53 -21.14
N CYS A 177 16.72 -7.36 -22.46
CA CYS A 177 15.80 -6.42 -23.06
C CYS A 177 14.35 -6.76 -22.68
N MET A 178 13.92 -8.00 -22.88
CA MET A 178 12.56 -8.45 -22.54
C MET A 178 12.27 -8.29 -21.05
N ALA A 179 13.16 -8.72 -20.17
CA ALA A 179 12.96 -8.62 -18.73
C ALA A 179 12.95 -7.15 -18.26
N SER A 180 13.81 -6.30 -18.82
CA SER A 180 13.81 -4.86 -18.53
C SER A 180 12.52 -4.17 -18.97
N LEU A 181 11.99 -4.51 -20.15
CA LEU A 181 10.71 -4.02 -20.64
C LEU A 181 9.57 -4.40 -19.69
N ILE A 182 9.55 -5.64 -19.19
CA ILE A 182 8.56 -6.09 -18.23
C ILE A 182 8.67 -5.29 -16.92
N TYR A 183 9.88 -5.09 -16.37
CA TYR A 183 10.06 -4.28 -15.17
C TYR A 183 9.59 -2.84 -15.34
N GLU A 184 9.94 -2.19 -16.46
CA GLU A 184 9.49 -0.82 -16.73
C GLU A 184 7.97 -0.73 -16.89
N TRP A 185 7.37 -1.67 -17.63
CA TRP A 185 5.92 -1.76 -17.77
C TRP A 185 5.22 -1.89 -16.41
N MET A 186 5.76 -2.73 -15.50
CA MET A 186 5.23 -2.87 -14.16
C MET A 186 5.36 -1.58 -13.33
N ILE A 187 6.47 -0.86 -13.48
CA ILE A 187 6.70 0.43 -12.80
C ILE A 187 5.71 1.48 -13.34
N GLU A 188 5.59 1.60 -14.67
CA GLU A 188 4.67 2.54 -15.31
C GLU A 188 3.20 2.24 -14.96
N ARG A 189 2.81 0.97 -14.96
CA ARG A 189 1.46 0.53 -14.55
C ARG A 189 1.14 0.96 -13.12
N LYS A 190 2.08 0.79 -12.18
CA LYS A 190 1.90 1.25 -10.80
C LYS A 190 1.71 2.76 -10.72
N ILE A 191 2.58 3.53 -11.37
CA ILE A 191 2.48 5.00 -11.40
C ILE A 191 1.16 5.45 -12.02
N MET A 192 0.72 4.79 -13.10
CA MET A 192 -0.56 5.10 -13.75
C MET A 192 -1.74 4.82 -12.83
N LYS A 193 -1.74 3.68 -12.12
CA LYS A 193 -2.78 3.32 -11.14
C LYS A 193 -2.88 4.37 -10.03
N GLU A 194 -1.74 4.82 -9.49
CA GLU A 194 -1.69 5.87 -8.48
C GLU A 194 -2.24 7.22 -9.01
N LYS A 195 -1.89 7.57 -10.27
CA LYS A 195 -2.41 8.79 -10.92
C LYS A 195 -3.92 8.73 -11.16
N ILE A 196 -4.44 7.58 -11.61
CA ILE A 196 -5.88 7.38 -11.81
C ILE A 196 -6.62 7.53 -10.49
N GLN A 197 -6.18 6.87 -9.43
CA GLN A 197 -6.78 6.99 -8.10
C GLN A 197 -6.76 8.43 -7.58
N HIS A 198 -5.66 9.16 -7.84
CA HIS A 198 -5.58 10.56 -7.47
C HIS A 198 -6.53 11.44 -8.29
N ALA A 199 -6.63 11.20 -9.62
CA ALA A 199 -7.56 11.91 -10.48
C ALA A 199 -9.02 11.64 -10.14
N GLU A 200 -9.39 10.39 -9.85
CA GLU A 200 -10.73 10.02 -9.37
C GLU A 200 -11.08 10.73 -8.07
N LYS A 201 -10.12 10.79 -7.12
CA LYS A 201 -10.28 11.53 -5.88
C LYS A 201 -10.53 13.02 -6.13
N LEU A 202 -9.76 13.65 -7.03
CA LEU A 202 -9.93 15.06 -7.38
C LEU A 202 -11.25 15.32 -8.09
N ASN A 203 -11.70 14.42 -8.96
CA ASN A 203 -13.00 14.52 -9.64
C ASN A 203 -14.16 14.48 -8.63
N THR A 204 -14.11 13.51 -7.71
CA THR A 204 -15.08 13.41 -6.61
C THR A 204 -15.10 14.68 -5.76
N LEU A 205 -13.92 15.24 -5.44
CA LEU A 205 -13.80 16.50 -4.73
C LEU A 205 -14.42 17.68 -5.49
N GLY A 206 -14.25 17.72 -6.82
CA GLY A 206 -14.85 18.73 -7.68
C GLY A 206 -16.38 18.67 -7.70
N GLU A 207 -16.95 17.48 -7.82
CA GLU A 207 -18.41 17.26 -7.75
C GLU A 207 -18.98 17.67 -6.37
N LEU A 208 -18.20 17.39 -5.30
CA LEU A 208 -18.58 17.74 -3.94
C LEU A 208 -18.47 19.24 -3.65
N ALA A 209 -17.56 19.97 -4.28
CA ALA A 209 -17.33 21.38 -4.00
C ALA A 209 -18.58 22.24 -4.22
N ALA A 210 -19.37 21.95 -5.26
CA ALA A 210 -20.63 22.64 -5.55
C ALA A 210 -21.67 22.38 -4.45
N SER A 211 -21.81 21.12 -4.01
CA SER A 211 -22.75 20.74 -2.95
C SER A 211 -22.36 21.35 -1.60
N ILE A 212 -21.07 21.31 -1.26
CA ILE A 212 -20.55 21.90 -0.02
C ILE A 212 -20.73 23.43 0.00
N ALA A 213 -20.50 24.10 -1.14
CA ALA A 213 -20.75 25.53 -1.24
C ALA A 213 -22.22 25.86 -0.94
N HIS A 214 -23.17 25.01 -1.37
CA HIS A 214 -24.59 25.13 -1.02
C HIS A 214 -24.86 24.86 0.46
N GLU A 215 -24.28 23.80 1.02
CA GLU A 215 -24.47 23.43 2.42
C GLU A 215 -23.83 24.43 3.41
N VAL A 216 -22.69 25.04 3.05
CA VAL A 216 -22.08 26.13 3.84
C VAL A 216 -22.88 27.43 3.70
N ARG A 217 -23.41 27.73 2.49
CA ARG A 217 -24.22 28.93 2.26
C ARG A 217 -25.50 28.92 3.10
N ASN A 218 -26.13 27.77 3.32
CA ASN A 218 -27.36 27.63 4.08
C ASN A 218 -27.24 28.18 5.51
N PRO A 219 -26.37 27.67 6.41
CA PRO A 219 -26.19 28.20 7.75
C PRO A 219 -25.74 29.67 7.74
N LEU A 220 -24.88 30.06 6.78
CA LEU A 220 -24.46 31.47 6.66
C LEU A 220 -25.61 32.39 6.29
N THR A 221 -26.60 31.95 5.50
CA THR A 221 -27.81 32.71 5.17
C THR A 221 -28.69 32.90 6.41
N VAL A 222 -28.81 31.84 7.25
CA VAL A 222 -29.54 31.94 8.53
C VAL A 222 -28.85 32.91 9.48
N VAL A 223 -27.51 32.79 9.63
CA VAL A 223 -26.69 33.74 10.41
C VAL A 223 -26.95 35.17 9.96
N LYS A 224 -26.87 35.45 8.63
CA LYS A 224 -27.09 36.78 8.07
C LYS A 224 -28.50 37.28 8.37
N GLY A 225 -29.53 36.42 8.27
CA GLY A 225 -30.91 36.75 8.56
C GLY A 225 -31.10 37.18 10.02
N PHE A 226 -30.57 36.43 10.99
CA PHE A 226 -30.67 36.79 12.41
C PHE A 226 -29.92 38.07 12.74
N LEU A 227 -28.70 38.26 12.17
CA LEU A 227 -27.96 39.52 12.35
C LEU A 227 -28.72 40.75 11.78
N GLN A 228 -29.42 40.59 10.64
CA GLN A 228 -30.25 41.63 10.07
C GLN A 228 -31.46 41.94 10.95
N LEU A 229 -32.12 40.91 11.52
CA LEU A 229 -33.22 41.09 12.48
C LEU A 229 -32.75 41.83 13.75
N MET A 230 -31.58 41.45 14.29
CA MET A 230 -30.98 42.12 15.44
C MET A 230 -30.67 43.59 15.16
N ASN A 231 -30.22 43.92 13.95
CA ASN A 231 -29.89 45.30 13.55
C ASN A 231 -31.13 46.16 13.29
N HIS A 232 -32.24 45.55 12.87
CA HIS A 232 -33.45 46.28 12.52
C HIS A 232 -34.34 46.58 13.72
N ASP A 233 -34.28 45.79 14.79
CA ASP A 233 -35.23 45.78 15.89
C ASP A 233 -34.56 46.24 17.18
N GLN A 234 -34.35 47.55 17.32
CA GLN A 234 -33.67 48.17 18.48
C GLN A 234 -34.49 48.18 19.78
N LYS A 235 -35.72 47.64 19.79
CA LYS A 235 -36.65 47.67 20.94
C LYS A 235 -36.90 46.32 21.62
N LYS A 236 -36.15 45.27 21.24
CA LYS A 236 -36.35 43.92 21.82
C LYS A 236 -35.74 43.80 23.23
N GLU A 237 -36.36 42.94 24.04
CA GLU A 237 -35.84 42.60 25.37
C GLU A 237 -34.52 41.82 25.30
N ARG A 238 -33.67 41.98 26.28
CA ARG A 238 -32.33 41.40 26.33
C ARG A 238 -32.34 39.86 26.15
N GLY A 239 -33.38 39.14 26.59
CA GLY A 239 -33.53 37.72 26.48
C GLY A 239 -33.77 37.21 25.04
N GLU A 240 -34.39 37.99 24.16
CA GLU A 240 -34.57 37.62 22.73
C GLU A 240 -33.27 37.74 21.96
N TYR A 241 -32.42 38.72 22.28
CA TYR A 241 -31.07 38.83 21.71
C TYR A 241 -30.17 37.64 22.05
N ASP A 242 -30.23 37.17 23.30
CA ASP A 242 -29.46 36.00 23.74
C ASP A 242 -29.88 34.74 22.96
N GLN A 243 -31.16 34.56 22.65
CA GLN A 243 -31.63 33.46 21.79
C GLN A 243 -31.11 33.58 20.35
N TYR A 244 -31.14 34.79 19.74
CA TYR A 244 -30.61 34.98 18.39
C TYR A 244 -29.12 34.76 18.32
N ILE A 245 -28.35 35.24 19.32
CA ILE A 245 -26.91 34.95 19.42
C ILE A 245 -26.63 33.46 19.53
N SER A 246 -27.39 32.74 20.35
CA SER A 246 -27.27 31.29 20.49
C SER A 246 -27.51 30.57 19.16
N LEU A 247 -28.52 30.99 18.39
CA LEU A 247 -28.82 30.43 17.06
C LEU A 247 -27.70 30.78 16.05
N VAL A 248 -27.20 32.00 16.03
CA VAL A 248 -26.10 32.43 15.17
C VAL A 248 -24.84 31.58 15.45
N LEU A 249 -24.47 31.43 16.74
CA LEU A 249 -23.33 30.61 17.14
C LEU A 249 -23.49 29.14 16.75
N SER A 250 -24.71 28.58 16.89
CA SER A 250 -24.98 27.20 16.51
C SER A 250 -24.83 26.98 15.00
N GLU A 251 -25.25 27.91 14.16
CA GLU A 251 -25.15 27.83 12.70
C GLU A 251 -23.71 28.09 12.22
N LEU A 252 -22.94 28.94 12.88
CA LEU A 252 -21.51 29.10 12.60
C LEU A 252 -20.73 27.84 12.90
N ASN A 253 -20.96 27.21 14.06
CA ASN A 253 -20.33 25.93 14.41
C ASN A 253 -20.71 24.83 13.40
N ARG A 254 -21.94 24.86 12.87
CA ARG A 254 -22.36 23.95 11.81
C ARG A 254 -21.58 24.16 10.52
N ALA A 255 -21.43 25.40 10.08
CA ALA A 255 -20.64 25.75 8.90
C ALA A 255 -19.17 25.31 9.05
N GLU A 256 -18.58 25.56 10.23
CA GLU A 256 -17.22 25.13 10.55
C GLU A 256 -17.05 23.60 10.50
N SER A 257 -18.02 22.85 11.04
CA SER A 257 -18.04 21.39 10.98
C SER A 257 -18.07 20.88 9.54
N ILE A 258 -18.92 21.46 8.66
CA ILE A 258 -19.00 21.09 7.25
C ILE A 258 -17.66 21.31 6.54
N ILE A 259 -17.02 22.45 6.78
CA ILE A 259 -15.71 22.78 6.20
C ILE A 259 -14.62 21.83 6.72
N SER A 260 -14.62 21.51 8.01
CA SER A 260 -13.66 20.61 8.65
C SER A 260 -13.79 19.19 8.10
N ASP A 261 -15.01 18.68 7.96
CA ASP A 261 -15.29 17.37 7.38
C ASP A 261 -14.79 17.28 5.93
N TYR A 262 -15.02 18.34 5.14
CA TYR A 262 -14.53 18.44 3.76
C TYR A 262 -12.99 18.47 3.68
N LEU A 263 -12.35 19.30 4.49
CA LEU A 263 -10.90 19.41 4.52
C LEU A 263 -10.25 18.09 4.95
N THR A 264 -10.86 17.34 5.85
CA THR A 264 -10.41 16.02 6.26
C THR A 264 -10.49 15.02 5.10
N PHE A 265 -11.55 15.09 4.31
CA PHE A 265 -11.71 14.28 3.10
C PHE A 265 -10.73 14.70 1.98
N ALA A 266 -10.48 16.01 1.83
CA ALA A 266 -9.65 16.58 0.76
C ALA A 266 -8.15 16.37 0.98
N LYS A 267 -7.68 16.39 2.24
CA LYS A 267 -6.25 16.26 2.55
C LYS A 267 -5.68 14.94 2.04
N PRO A 268 -4.54 14.95 1.32
CA PRO A 268 -3.75 13.74 1.11
C PRO A 268 -3.20 13.32 2.48
N GLN A 269 -3.80 12.30 3.07
CA GLN A 269 -3.28 11.75 4.32
C GLN A 269 -2.24 10.71 3.95
N PHE A 270 -0.97 10.99 4.26
CA PHE A 270 0.04 9.95 4.34
C PHE A 270 -0.23 9.18 5.63
N PRO A 271 -0.64 7.91 5.58
CA PRO A 271 -0.99 7.16 6.78
C PRO A 271 0.24 7.03 7.68
N LYS A 272 0.15 7.52 8.91
CA LYS A 272 1.15 7.29 9.96
C LYS A 272 0.84 5.95 10.62
N ILE A 273 1.42 4.89 10.08
CA ILE A 273 1.20 3.55 10.60
C ILE A 273 2.07 3.34 11.84
N GLU A 274 1.42 3.07 12.97
CA GLU A 274 2.06 2.81 14.26
C GLU A 274 1.32 1.68 14.98
N VAL A 275 2.02 0.99 15.88
CA VAL A 275 1.40 -0.02 16.77
C VAL A 275 0.94 0.69 18.04
N PHE A 276 -0.32 0.52 18.39
CA PHE A 276 -0.92 1.14 19.58
C PHE A 276 -1.94 0.20 20.24
N SER A 277 -2.29 0.51 21.49
CA SER A 277 -3.37 -0.17 22.21
C SER A 277 -4.72 0.34 21.73
N LEU A 278 -5.50 -0.53 21.08
CA LEU A 278 -6.87 -0.21 20.68
C LEU A 278 -7.76 -0.02 21.91
N SER A 279 -7.52 -0.82 22.96
CA SER A 279 -8.27 -0.71 24.20
C SER A 279 -8.16 0.69 24.81
N ASP A 280 -6.92 1.22 24.94
CA ASP A 280 -6.69 2.53 25.53
C ASP A 280 -7.30 3.63 24.67
N MET A 281 -7.17 3.52 23.34
CA MET A 281 -7.76 4.48 22.40
C MET A 281 -9.30 4.51 22.51
N LEU A 282 -9.96 3.37 22.66
CA LEU A 282 -11.41 3.30 22.84
C LEU A 282 -11.85 3.94 24.16
N TYR A 283 -11.11 3.73 25.25
CA TYR A 283 -11.37 4.42 26.53
C TYR A 283 -11.23 5.94 26.40
N ASP A 284 -10.20 6.41 25.68
CA ASP A 284 -10.01 7.84 25.41
C ASP A 284 -11.17 8.44 24.61
N VAL A 285 -11.66 7.72 23.59
CA VAL A 285 -12.80 8.16 22.77
C VAL A 285 -14.07 8.24 23.62
N LEU A 286 -14.30 7.26 24.47
CA LEU A 286 -15.46 7.29 25.37
C LEU A 286 -15.37 8.41 26.39
N ALA A 287 -14.21 8.68 26.97
CA ALA A 287 -13.99 9.80 27.87
C ALA A 287 -14.29 11.15 27.16
N LEU A 288 -13.89 11.28 25.88
CA LEU A 288 -14.17 12.47 25.06
C LEU A 288 -15.68 12.65 24.80
N LEU A 289 -16.43 11.56 24.58
CA LEU A 289 -17.85 11.60 24.22
C LEU A 289 -18.79 11.52 25.41
N ASN A 290 -18.29 11.19 26.61
CA ASN A 290 -19.09 11.10 27.84
C ASN A 290 -19.89 12.39 28.17
N PRO A 291 -19.35 13.62 28.03
CA PRO A 291 -20.15 14.83 28.27
C PRO A 291 -21.36 14.93 27.32
N LEU A 292 -21.23 14.47 26.06
CA LEU A 292 -22.33 14.44 25.10
C LEU A 292 -23.39 13.39 25.52
N ALA A 293 -22.95 12.19 25.90
CA ALA A 293 -23.84 11.13 26.36
C ALA A 293 -24.62 11.54 27.62
N VAL A 294 -23.96 12.12 28.61
CA VAL A 294 -24.61 12.65 29.85
C VAL A 294 -25.62 13.73 29.51
N LYS A 295 -25.29 14.66 28.59
CA LYS A 295 -26.23 15.70 28.16
C LYS A 295 -27.49 15.14 27.50
N GLN A 296 -27.38 13.98 26.82
CA GLN A 296 -28.50 13.30 26.15
C GLN A 296 -29.15 12.22 27.01
N GLY A 297 -28.65 11.99 28.24
CA GLY A 297 -29.18 10.96 29.17
C GLY A 297 -28.90 9.53 28.69
N VAL A 298 -27.83 9.33 27.86
CA VAL A 298 -27.47 8.03 27.30
C VAL A 298 -26.35 7.37 28.12
N ASN A 299 -26.49 6.07 28.38
CA ASN A 299 -25.48 5.27 29.09
C ASN A 299 -24.46 4.67 28.13
N LEU A 300 -23.18 4.87 28.43
CA LEU A 300 -22.08 4.28 27.64
C LEU A 300 -21.51 3.05 28.34
N HIS A 301 -21.49 1.91 27.67
CA HIS A 301 -20.87 0.68 28.15
C HIS A 301 -19.75 0.23 27.20
N ILE A 302 -18.66 -0.27 27.79
CA ILE A 302 -17.53 -0.81 27.03
C ILE A 302 -17.14 -2.18 27.57
N ASN A 303 -16.96 -3.14 26.66
CA ASN A 303 -16.46 -4.47 26.93
C ASN A 303 -15.37 -4.81 25.93
N VAL A 304 -14.13 -4.64 26.31
CA VAL A 304 -12.95 -4.80 25.45
C VAL A 304 -12.03 -5.87 26.02
N GLN A 305 -11.64 -6.81 25.16
CA GLN A 305 -10.59 -7.77 25.48
C GLN A 305 -9.24 -7.05 25.62
N ILE A 306 -8.55 -7.26 26.75
CA ILE A 306 -7.26 -6.64 27.05
C ILE A 306 -6.18 -7.74 27.16
N PRO A 307 -5.00 -7.59 26.54
CA PRO A 307 -4.56 -6.48 25.68
C PRO A 307 -5.02 -6.65 24.22
N LEU A 308 -5.37 -5.56 23.54
CA LEU A 308 -5.76 -5.54 22.15
C LEU A 308 -4.98 -4.46 21.41
N HIS A 309 -4.04 -4.86 20.53
CA HIS A 309 -3.17 -3.97 19.78
C HIS A 309 -3.47 -4.04 18.29
N LEU A 310 -3.33 -2.90 17.61
CA LEU A 310 -3.43 -2.77 16.14
C LEU A 310 -2.23 -2.04 15.58
N GLU A 311 -1.88 -2.35 14.32
CA GLU A 311 -0.90 -1.62 13.52
C GLU A 311 -1.63 -0.89 12.39
N THR A 312 -1.92 0.39 12.57
CA THR A 312 -2.59 1.23 11.58
C THR A 312 -2.40 2.72 11.92
N ASP A 313 -3.11 3.63 11.23
CA ASP A 313 -3.13 5.04 11.58
C ASP A 313 -4.10 5.30 12.73
N GLN A 314 -3.54 5.54 13.93
CA GLN A 314 -4.31 5.75 15.16
C GLN A 314 -5.27 6.94 15.04
N ASN A 315 -4.85 8.05 14.42
CA ASN A 315 -5.67 9.26 14.34
C ASN A 315 -6.88 9.05 13.42
N GLN A 316 -6.70 8.40 12.28
CA GLN A 316 -7.79 8.09 11.37
C GLN A 316 -8.77 7.11 12.02
N LEU A 317 -8.28 6.07 12.67
CA LEU A 317 -9.14 5.11 13.36
C LEU A 317 -9.90 5.74 14.54
N LYS A 318 -9.25 6.63 15.30
CA LYS A 318 -9.90 7.41 16.36
C LYS A 318 -11.05 8.26 15.81
N GLN A 319 -10.87 8.87 14.63
CA GLN A 319 -11.92 9.63 13.96
C GLN A 319 -13.13 8.75 13.59
N VAL A 320 -12.88 7.53 13.09
CA VAL A 320 -13.95 6.57 12.79
C VAL A 320 -14.79 6.30 14.03
N PHE A 321 -14.14 5.96 15.17
CA PHE A 321 -14.87 5.64 16.41
C PHE A 321 -15.61 6.86 16.97
N ILE A 322 -15.01 8.05 16.92
CA ILE A 322 -15.72 9.28 17.31
C ILE A 322 -16.99 9.46 16.48
N ASN A 323 -16.93 9.29 15.15
CA ASN A 323 -18.08 9.43 14.27
C ASN A 323 -19.16 8.39 14.57
N LEU A 324 -18.78 7.12 14.70
CA LEU A 324 -19.73 6.03 14.92
C LEU A 324 -20.41 6.15 16.29
N ILE A 325 -19.65 6.29 17.36
CA ILE A 325 -20.17 6.38 18.72
C ILE A 325 -21.02 7.64 18.91
N LYS A 326 -20.59 8.78 18.36
CA LYS A 326 -21.39 10.00 18.34
C LYS A 326 -22.73 9.80 17.61
N ASN A 327 -22.71 9.11 16.46
CA ASN A 327 -23.93 8.81 15.73
C ASN A 327 -24.88 7.93 16.52
N SER A 328 -24.38 6.92 17.25
CA SER A 328 -25.16 6.06 18.13
C SER A 328 -25.75 6.85 19.31
N ILE A 329 -24.95 7.69 19.99
CA ILE A 329 -25.46 8.56 21.08
C ILE A 329 -26.59 9.48 20.56
N GLU A 330 -26.43 10.09 19.37
CA GLU A 330 -27.45 10.98 18.81
C GLU A 330 -28.70 10.26 18.28
N ALA A 331 -28.61 8.95 18.02
CA ALA A 331 -29.75 8.14 17.59
C ALA A 331 -30.53 7.52 18.77
N THR A 332 -29.94 7.50 19.95
CA THR A 332 -30.46 6.89 21.17
C THR A 332 -31.29 7.89 21.96
N ASP A 333 -32.46 7.46 22.44
CA ASP A 333 -33.35 8.27 23.27
C ASP A 333 -32.84 8.38 24.72
N ASN A 334 -33.45 9.28 25.48
CA ASN A 334 -33.10 9.49 26.88
C ASN A 334 -33.29 8.18 27.70
N SER A 335 -32.28 7.81 28.48
CA SER A 335 -32.15 6.56 29.26
C SER A 335 -31.78 5.31 28.42
N GLY A 336 -31.50 5.45 27.13
CA GLY A 336 -30.99 4.35 26.31
C GLY A 336 -29.50 4.07 26.52
N THR A 337 -28.98 3.11 25.79
CA THR A 337 -27.65 2.55 25.98
C THR A 337 -26.88 2.42 24.67
N VAL A 338 -25.60 2.83 24.69
CA VAL A 338 -24.64 2.55 23.62
C VAL A 338 -23.55 1.64 24.18
N THR A 339 -23.39 0.46 23.58
CA THR A 339 -22.41 -0.55 24.00
C THR A 339 -21.34 -0.75 22.94
N ILE A 340 -20.09 -0.75 23.36
CA ILE A 340 -18.94 -1.03 22.52
C ILE A 340 -18.34 -2.37 22.94
N HIS A 341 -18.26 -3.32 22.00
CA HIS A 341 -17.54 -4.59 22.17
C HIS A 341 -16.32 -4.61 21.27
N ALA A 342 -15.17 -5.04 21.78
CA ALA A 342 -13.99 -5.25 20.98
C ALA A 342 -13.27 -6.53 21.41
N GLN A 343 -13.03 -7.42 20.44
CA GLN A 343 -12.38 -8.70 20.66
C GLN A 343 -11.52 -9.11 19.47
N LYS A 344 -10.58 -9.99 19.74
CA LYS A 344 -9.79 -10.61 18.68
C LYS A 344 -10.55 -11.81 18.11
N GLU A 345 -10.64 -11.88 16.78
CA GLU A 345 -11.21 -13.00 16.01
C GLU A 345 -10.20 -13.45 14.96
N ASP A 346 -9.49 -14.56 15.21
CA ASP A 346 -8.45 -15.09 14.33
C ASP A 346 -7.41 -14.03 13.93
N ASP A 347 -7.33 -13.68 12.64
CA ASP A 347 -6.43 -12.68 12.08
C ASP A 347 -7.01 -11.26 12.03
N TYR A 348 -8.16 -11.04 12.70
CA TYR A 348 -8.86 -9.76 12.71
C TYR A 348 -9.16 -9.30 14.15
N VAL A 349 -9.38 -8.00 14.29
CA VAL A 349 -10.05 -7.42 15.44
C VAL A 349 -11.47 -7.07 15.01
N CYS A 350 -12.44 -7.62 15.72
CA CYS A 350 -13.85 -7.27 15.59
C CYS A 350 -14.21 -6.20 16.62
N VAL A 351 -14.73 -5.06 16.15
CA VAL A 351 -15.31 -4.03 17.02
C VAL A 351 -16.77 -3.84 16.65
N GLN A 352 -17.63 -3.89 17.65
CA GLN A 352 -19.08 -3.68 17.51
C GLN A 352 -19.47 -2.43 18.28
N VAL A 353 -20.25 -1.57 17.65
CA VAL A 353 -20.91 -0.43 18.30
C VAL A 353 -22.41 -0.66 18.17
N ILE A 354 -23.09 -0.83 19.31
CA ILE A 354 -24.50 -1.22 19.38
C ILE A 354 -25.24 -0.14 20.13
N ASP A 355 -26.32 0.37 19.55
CA ASP A 355 -27.26 1.27 20.19
C ASP A 355 -28.69 0.69 20.20
N ASP A 356 -29.46 1.04 21.20
CA ASP A 356 -30.89 0.75 21.35
C ASP A 356 -31.79 1.92 20.90
N GLY A 357 -31.25 2.75 19.98
CA GLY A 357 -31.90 3.97 19.50
C GLY A 357 -33.03 3.70 18.50
N LYS A 358 -33.41 4.76 17.78
CA LYS A 358 -34.53 4.73 16.81
C LYS A 358 -34.34 3.78 15.63
N GLY A 359 -33.12 3.31 15.37
CA GLY A 359 -32.82 2.44 14.26
C GLY A 359 -33.09 3.07 12.89
N MET A 360 -33.09 2.21 11.84
CA MET A 360 -33.28 2.60 10.46
C MET A 360 -34.18 1.60 9.72
N ASN A 361 -35.02 2.11 8.82
CA ASN A 361 -35.76 1.27 7.89
C ASN A 361 -34.83 0.79 6.74
N LYS A 362 -35.32 -0.14 5.89
CA LYS A 362 -34.54 -0.76 4.81
C LYS A 362 -34.06 0.25 3.77
N GLU A 363 -34.83 1.29 3.48
CA GLU A 363 -34.46 2.32 2.51
C GLU A 363 -33.33 3.21 3.06
N GLN A 364 -33.41 3.60 4.32
CA GLN A 364 -32.38 4.34 5.03
C GLN A 364 -31.07 3.55 5.13
N LEU A 365 -31.18 2.26 5.48
CA LEU A 365 -30.03 1.37 5.61
C LEU A 365 -29.30 1.19 4.25
N ALA A 366 -30.04 1.06 3.15
CA ALA A 366 -29.48 0.94 1.81
C ALA A 366 -28.73 2.22 1.33
N ARG A 367 -29.04 3.37 1.93
CA ARG A 367 -28.42 4.66 1.59
C ARG A 367 -27.27 5.06 2.50
N ILE A 368 -26.94 4.25 3.54
CA ILE A 368 -25.79 4.52 4.42
C ILE A 368 -24.52 4.60 3.57
N GLY A 369 -23.71 5.62 3.84
CA GLY A 369 -22.44 5.86 3.15
C GLY A 369 -22.59 6.54 1.80
N THR A 370 -23.81 6.86 1.34
CA THR A 370 -23.99 7.75 0.21
C THR A 370 -23.71 9.19 0.64
N LEU A 371 -23.17 9.97 -0.30
CA LEU A 371 -22.79 11.35 -0.07
C LEU A 371 -23.98 12.21 0.41
N PHE A 372 -23.75 12.99 1.45
CA PHE A 372 -24.72 13.93 2.05
C PHE A 372 -26.03 13.28 2.55
N TYR A 373 -26.11 11.96 2.58
CA TYR A 373 -27.27 11.32 3.12
C TYR A 373 -27.27 11.41 4.65
N THR A 374 -28.26 12.10 5.17
CA THR A 374 -28.51 12.24 6.61
C THR A 374 -30.00 12.24 6.89
N THR A 375 -30.42 11.65 7.97
CA THR A 375 -31.77 11.73 8.52
C THR A 375 -31.87 12.75 9.66
N LYS A 376 -30.76 13.47 9.93
CA LYS A 376 -30.67 14.47 11.01
C LYS A 376 -30.79 15.87 10.42
N ASP A 377 -31.58 16.73 11.04
CA ASP A 377 -31.77 18.13 10.63
C ASP A 377 -30.47 18.94 10.56
N ARG A 378 -29.48 18.54 11.36
CA ARG A 378 -28.15 19.20 11.48
C ARG A 378 -26.97 18.31 11.11
N GLY A 379 -27.21 17.21 10.42
CA GLY A 379 -26.15 16.30 9.98
C GLY A 379 -25.53 16.72 8.64
N THR A 380 -24.22 16.57 8.48
CA THR A 380 -23.50 16.81 7.21
C THR A 380 -23.63 15.65 6.21
N GLY A 381 -23.98 14.44 6.69
CA GLY A 381 -24.02 13.24 5.87
C GLY A 381 -22.64 12.74 5.40
N LEU A 382 -21.54 13.39 5.81
CA LEU A 382 -20.17 13.04 5.40
C LEU A 382 -19.49 12.06 6.37
N GLY A 383 -19.82 12.10 7.67
CA GLY A 383 -19.13 11.32 8.70
C GLY A 383 -19.12 9.82 8.43
N THR A 384 -20.27 9.24 8.06
CA THR A 384 -20.39 7.81 7.76
C THR A 384 -19.58 7.41 6.54
N MET A 385 -19.61 8.22 5.48
CA MET A 385 -18.83 7.99 4.26
C MET A 385 -17.32 8.08 4.53
N VAL A 386 -16.87 9.07 5.32
CA VAL A 386 -15.46 9.19 5.73
C VAL A 386 -15.04 7.96 6.53
N SER A 387 -15.87 7.48 7.44
CA SER A 387 -15.60 6.26 8.22
C SER A 387 -15.46 5.02 7.33
N LEU A 388 -16.37 4.82 6.35
CA LEU A 388 -16.28 3.73 5.37
C LEU A 388 -14.94 3.78 4.61
N ARG A 389 -14.56 4.93 4.07
CA ARG A 389 -13.31 5.08 3.32
C ARG A 389 -12.05 4.87 4.16
N ILE A 390 -12.03 5.33 5.40
CA ILE A 390 -10.91 5.11 6.31
C ILE A 390 -10.75 3.60 6.59
N ILE A 391 -11.84 2.90 6.87
CA ILE A 391 -11.81 1.45 7.13
C ILE A 391 -11.39 0.67 5.87
N GLU A 392 -11.90 1.01 4.70
CA GLU A 392 -11.47 0.42 3.42
C GLU A 392 -9.97 0.65 3.15
N ALA A 393 -9.47 1.86 3.44
CA ALA A 393 -8.04 2.17 3.28
C ALA A 393 -7.13 1.41 4.26
N MET A 394 -7.71 0.88 5.34
CA MET A 394 -7.04 0.01 6.33
C MET A 394 -7.20 -1.49 6.01
N ASP A 395 -7.69 -1.85 4.81
CA ASP A 395 -8.05 -3.22 4.42
C ASP A 395 -9.08 -3.86 5.37
N GLY A 396 -9.85 -3.04 6.08
CA GLY A 396 -10.92 -3.44 6.97
C GLY A 396 -12.27 -3.52 6.27
N LYS A 397 -13.27 -3.99 7.02
CA LYS A 397 -14.66 -4.06 6.57
C LYS A 397 -15.58 -3.46 7.61
N ILE A 398 -16.57 -2.69 7.17
CA ILE A 398 -17.64 -2.16 8.03
C ILE A 398 -18.99 -2.62 7.51
N THR A 399 -19.86 -3.07 8.39
CA THR A 399 -21.20 -3.51 8.07
C THR A 399 -22.20 -2.95 9.09
N TYR A 400 -23.41 -2.66 8.63
CA TYR A 400 -24.48 -2.10 9.43
C TYR A 400 -25.65 -3.06 9.46
N LYS A 401 -26.21 -3.31 10.67
CA LYS A 401 -27.49 -3.98 10.89
C LYS A 401 -28.37 -3.03 11.68
N SER A 402 -29.59 -2.77 11.20
CA SER A 402 -30.50 -1.88 11.89
C SER A 402 -31.95 -2.26 11.58
N GLU A 403 -32.81 -2.05 12.56
CA GLU A 403 -34.25 -2.22 12.45
C GLU A 403 -34.92 -1.03 13.16
N GLU A 404 -35.92 -0.45 12.52
CA GLU A 404 -36.64 0.71 13.03
C GLU A 404 -37.25 0.40 14.42
N GLY A 405 -36.97 1.24 15.40
CA GLY A 405 -37.39 1.09 16.80
C GLY A 405 -36.61 0.06 17.63
N LYS A 406 -35.55 -0.59 17.06
CA LYS A 406 -34.72 -1.57 17.79
C LYS A 406 -33.26 -1.18 17.90
N GLY A 407 -32.86 -0.09 17.22
CA GLY A 407 -31.49 0.41 17.25
C GLY A 407 -30.64 -0.02 16.08
N THR A 408 -29.33 0.21 16.20
CA THR A 408 -28.33 -0.06 15.15
C THR A 408 -27.15 -0.81 15.73
N GLU A 409 -26.64 -1.76 14.97
CA GLU A 409 -25.41 -2.50 15.24
C GLU A 409 -24.42 -2.27 14.10
N VAL A 410 -23.26 -1.69 14.40
CA VAL A 410 -22.17 -1.45 13.45
C VAL A 410 -21.04 -2.41 13.76
N HIS A 411 -20.66 -3.24 12.79
CA HIS A 411 -19.55 -4.19 12.90
C HIS A 411 -18.36 -3.70 12.06
N LEU A 412 -17.20 -3.62 12.70
CA LEU A 412 -15.93 -3.32 12.08
C LEU A 412 -15.02 -4.54 12.20
N LEU A 413 -14.41 -4.94 11.08
CA LEU A 413 -13.36 -5.96 11.03
C LEU A 413 -12.07 -5.29 10.55
N LEU A 414 -11.04 -5.34 11.38
CA LEU A 414 -9.73 -4.74 11.09
C LEU A 414 -8.66 -5.84 11.09
N PRO A 415 -7.79 -5.93 10.07
CA PRO A 415 -6.78 -6.97 10.00
C PRO A 415 -5.70 -6.79 11.08
N LEU A 416 -5.29 -7.91 11.71
CA LEU A 416 -4.18 -7.98 12.64
C LEU A 416 -2.88 -8.30 11.90
N ASN A 417 -1.90 -7.39 11.95
CA ASN A 417 -0.53 -7.68 11.51
C ASN A 417 0.27 -8.34 12.65
N LEU A 418 0.08 -9.64 12.85
CA LEU A 418 0.64 -10.40 13.98
C LEU A 418 2.18 -10.42 14.02
N GLU A 419 2.87 -10.39 12.87
CA GLU A 419 4.34 -10.48 12.81
C GLU A 419 5.07 -9.31 13.46
N ARG A 420 4.51 -8.09 13.38
CA ARG A 420 5.11 -6.90 14.01
C ARG A 420 4.70 -6.71 15.46
N ILE A 421 3.47 -7.09 15.79
CA ILE A 421 2.97 -7.03 17.19
C ILE A 421 3.81 -7.94 18.08
N HIS A 422 4.15 -9.17 17.63
CA HIS A 422 5.02 -10.09 18.36
C HIS A 422 6.47 -9.59 18.51
N SER A 423 6.99 -8.85 17.53
CA SER A 423 8.37 -8.33 17.59
C SER A 423 8.54 -7.20 18.62
N MET A 424 7.47 -6.51 19.02
CA MET A 424 7.50 -5.46 20.05
C MET A 424 7.26 -6.01 21.46
N SER A 425 6.40 -7.03 21.61
CA SER A 425 6.21 -7.71 22.90
C SER A 425 7.44 -8.49 23.39
N ALA A 426 8.35 -8.83 22.46
CA ALA A 426 9.64 -9.47 22.79
C ALA A 426 10.75 -8.46 23.16
N ARG A 427 10.47 -7.14 23.06
CA ARG A 427 11.40 -6.06 23.39
C ARG A 427 10.98 -5.22 24.58
N ALA A 428 9.81 -5.46 25.15
CA ALA A 428 9.30 -4.92 26.41
C ALA A 428 9.43 -5.96 27.53
#